data_080d0d08282ed0542e047282063e8f24
#
_entry.id   080d0d08282ed0542e047282063e8f24
#
_cell.length_a   1.000
_cell.length_b   1.000
_cell.length_c   1.000
_cell.angle_alpha   90.00
_cell.angle_beta   90.00
_cell.angle_gamma   90.00
#
_symmetry.space_group_name_H-M   'P 1'
#
loop_
_entity.id
_entity.type
_entity.pdbx_description
1 polymer ?
#
loop_
_entity_poly.entity_id
_entity_poly.type
_entity_poly.pdbx_seq_one_letter_code
_entity_poly.pdbx_strand_id
1 'polypeptide(L)'
;MKVSLPHPSNACCPQAFYTYGTYKEDGTPNFGLFCWFGFCWDGELGVMACIGGEKLTKDRIRATGRFSANLVTEELLPLAHHFGIKSGYDPDKMRVDVAISKGRVLDVPILEKSPWVFELEVKQTIPLDDSEIYICKIRNTLVEEQFAEKAMDNKGPMPVNALKPVVGWGGGTFF
;
A
#
# COMPACT_ATOMS: atom_id res chain seq x y z
N MET A 1 -23.53 28.65 -0.35
CA MET A 1 -23.05 29.09 -1.70
C MET A 1 -21.83 28.26 -2.02
N LYS A 2 -21.66 27.75 -3.28
CA LYS A 2 -20.44 27.03 -3.74
C LYS A 2 -19.65 27.98 -4.62
N VAL A 3 -18.30 27.87 -4.56
CA VAL A 3 -17.38 28.66 -5.38
C VAL A 3 -16.50 27.71 -6.19
N SER A 4 -16.05 28.16 -7.35
CA SER A 4 -15.07 27.42 -8.14
C SER A 4 -13.66 27.65 -7.58
N LEU A 5 -12.87 26.57 -7.48
CA LEU A 5 -11.45 26.69 -7.16
C LEU A 5 -10.64 26.96 -8.44
N PRO A 6 -9.56 27.72 -8.36
CA PRO A 6 -8.70 28.00 -9.53
C PRO A 6 -7.91 26.79 -9.99
N HIS A 7 -7.72 25.78 -9.12
CA HIS A 7 -6.99 24.54 -9.41
C HIS A 7 -7.74 23.33 -8.87
N PRO A 8 -7.55 22.13 -9.48
CA PRO A 8 -8.02 20.87 -8.91
C PRO A 8 -7.48 20.67 -7.50
N SER A 9 -8.31 20.15 -6.60
CA SER A 9 -7.94 19.90 -5.20
C SER A 9 -8.54 18.58 -4.72
N ASN A 10 -7.73 17.78 -4.06
CA ASN A 10 -8.13 16.57 -3.34
C ASN A 10 -8.12 16.77 -1.81
N ALA A 11 -8.06 18.02 -1.34
CA ALA A 11 -7.93 18.34 0.08
C ALA A 11 -9.07 17.80 0.98
N CYS A 12 -10.20 17.40 0.37
CA CYS A 12 -11.33 16.81 1.10
C CYS A 12 -11.41 15.28 0.97
N CYS A 13 -10.45 14.62 0.32
CA CYS A 13 -10.49 13.20 0.05
C CYS A 13 -9.58 12.43 1.00
N PRO A 14 -10.11 11.83 2.08
CA PRO A 14 -9.33 10.97 2.94
C PRO A 14 -8.95 9.68 2.18
N GLN A 15 -7.70 9.26 2.32
CA GLN A 15 -7.17 8.04 1.71
C GLN A 15 -6.41 7.22 2.74
N ALA A 16 -6.65 5.92 2.78
CA ALA A 16 -5.86 5.01 3.60
C ALA A 16 -4.44 4.92 3.06
N PHE A 17 -3.47 4.81 3.96
CA PHE A 17 -2.09 4.59 3.61
C PHE A 17 -1.73 3.13 3.59
N TYR A 18 -0.88 2.77 2.63
CA TYR A 18 -0.27 1.46 2.50
C TYR A 18 1.23 1.59 2.31
N THR A 19 1.99 0.67 2.88
CA THR A 19 3.37 0.45 2.46
C THR A 19 3.40 -0.66 1.42
N TYR A 20 3.92 -0.35 0.21
CA TYR A 20 4.11 -1.36 -0.82
C TYR A 20 5.46 -2.02 -0.66
N GLY A 21 5.46 -3.33 -0.50
CA GLY A 21 6.64 -4.16 -0.31
C GLY A 21 7.06 -4.87 -1.60
N THR A 22 8.33 -4.76 -1.95
CA THR A 22 8.98 -5.46 -3.07
C THR A 22 10.35 -5.96 -2.64
N TYR A 23 10.87 -7.02 -3.26
CA TYR A 23 12.26 -7.39 -3.10
C TYR A 23 13.15 -6.68 -4.12
N LYS A 24 14.33 -6.22 -3.68
CA LYS A 24 15.42 -5.78 -4.56
C LYS A 24 16.00 -6.97 -5.33
N GLU A 25 16.93 -6.72 -6.24
CA GLU A 25 17.59 -7.79 -7.02
C GLU A 25 18.43 -8.74 -6.16
N ASP A 26 19.01 -8.21 -5.10
CA ASP A 26 19.80 -8.96 -4.13
C ASP A 26 18.95 -9.70 -3.09
N GLY A 27 17.61 -9.68 -3.22
CA GLY A 27 16.68 -10.31 -2.29
C GLY A 27 16.38 -9.50 -1.04
N THR A 28 16.99 -8.32 -0.86
CA THR A 28 16.66 -7.47 0.30
C THR A 28 15.28 -6.82 0.14
N PRO A 29 14.49 -6.69 1.23
CA PRO A 29 13.19 -6.03 1.14
C PRO A 29 13.33 -4.54 0.89
N ASN A 30 12.32 -3.96 0.24
CA ASN A 30 12.13 -2.53 0.10
C ASN A 30 10.66 -2.19 0.30
N PHE A 31 10.38 -1.15 1.06
CA PHE A 31 9.03 -0.63 1.26
C PHE A 31 8.95 0.84 0.87
N GLY A 32 7.79 1.27 0.37
CA GLY A 32 7.49 2.66 0.09
C GLY A 32 6.09 3.02 0.57
N LEU A 33 5.87 4.26 1.02
CA LEU A 33 4.56 4.74 1.48
C LEU A 33 3.75 5.31 0.32
N PHE A 34 2.50 4.87 0.20
CA PHE A 34 1.58 5.25 -0.86
C PHE A 34 0.14 5.39 -0.34
N CYS A 35 -0.66 6.24 -0.98
CA CYS A 35 -2.07 6.43 -0.65
C CYS A 35 -3.01 6.35 -1.85
N TRP A 36 -2.51 6.36 -3.07
CA TRP A 36 -3.36 6.21 -4.25
C TRP A 36 -3.64 4.72 -4.50
N PHE A 37 -4.58 4.21 -3.71
CA PHE A 37 -4.99 2.82 -3.67
C PHE A 37 -6.51 2.75 -3.61
N GLY A 38 -7.11 1.99 -4.49
CA GLY A 38 -8.55 1.81 -4.55
C GLY A 38 -8.93 0.41 -5.01
N PHE A 39 -10.11 -0.04 -4.61
CA PHE A 39 -10.65 -1.28 -5.12
C PHE A 39 -11.29 -1.08 -6.50
N CYS A 40 -11.22 -2.10 -7.34
CA CYS A 40 -11.87 -2.17 -8.63
C CYS A 40 -12.50 -3.55 -8.84
N TRP A 41 -13.35 -3.65 -9.86
CA TRP A 41 -13.99 -4.90 -10.23
C TRP A 41 -13.68 -5.19 -11.70
N ASP A 42 -13.02 -6.32 -11.95
CA ASP A 42 -12.68 -6.79 -13.30
C ASP A 42 -12.93 -8.30 -13.40
N GLY A 43 -14.21 -8.68 -13.33
CA GLY A 43 -14.64 -10.08 -13.19
C GLY A 43 -14.42 -10.65 -11.79
N GLU A 44 -13.56 -10.06 -11.00
CA GLU A 44 -13.26 -10.36 -9.61
C GLU A 44 -12.88 -9.08 -8.87
N LEU A 45 -12.85 -9.12 -7.54
CA LEU A 45 -12.36 -8.01 -6.73
C LEU A 45 -10.86 -7.83 -6.96
N GLY A 46 -10.47 -6.65 -7.39
CA GLY A 46 -9.08 -6.26 -7.63
C GLY A 46 -8.74 -4.92 -7.00
N VAL A 47 -7.55 -4.47 -7.29
CA VAL A 47 -6.98 -3.22 -6.77
C VAL A 47 -6.44 -2.38 -7.90
N MET A 48 -6.68 -1.07 -7.83
CA MET A 48 -5.93 -0.05 -8.57
C MET A 48 -4.92 0.60 -7.64
N ALA A 49 -3.65 0.60 -8.03
CA ALA A 49 -2.58 1.30 -7.33
C ALA A 49 -1.87 2.26 -8.26
N CYS A 50 -1.76 3.53 -7.90
CA CYS A 50 -1.04 4.52 -8.71
C CYS A 50 0.25 4.96 -8.01
N ILE A 51 1.37 4.94 -8.75
CA ILE A 51 2.68 5.33 -8.25
C ILE A 51 3.27 6.42 -9.13
N GLY A 52 3.42 7.63 -8.57
CA GLY A 52 4.02 8.77 -9.25
C GLY A 52 5.54 8.85 -9.09
N GLY A 53 6.19 9.48 -10.06
CA GLY A 53 7.63 9.73 -10.10
C GLY A 53 8.47 8.45 -10.22
N GLU A 54 9.79 8.62 -10.27
CA GLU A 54 10.74 7.51 -10.29
C GLU A 54 10.97 6.94 -8.89
N LYS A 55 10.74 5.64 -8.74
CA LYS A 55 10.84 4.94 -7.45
C LYS A 55 11.29 3.49 -7.65
N LEU A 56 12.21 3.03 -6.81
CA LEU A 56 12.65 1.63 -6.82
C LEU A 56 11.47 0.65 -6.74
N THR A 57 10.43 0.98 -5.97
CA THR A 57 9.21 0.16 -5.89
C THR A 57 8.57 -0.02 -7.27
N LYS A 58 8.50 1.05 -8.08
CA LYS A 58 8.00 1.01 -9.46
C LYS A 58 8.84 0.10 -10.35
N ASP A 59 10.16 0.23 -10.29
CA ASP A 59 11.09 -0.61 -11.06
C ASP A 59 10.95 -2.09 -10.70
N ARG A 60 10.81 -2.39 -9.40
CA ARG A 60 10.64 -3.77 -8.95
C ARG A 60 9.29 -4.35 -9.35
N ILE A 61 8.22 -3.55 -9.30
CA ILE A 61 6.90 -3.98 -9.80
C ILE A 61 6.95 -4.24 -11.31
N ARG A 62 7.58 -3.37 -12.10
CA ARG A 62 7.78 -3.59 -13.55
C ARG A 62 8.53 -4.89 -13.83
N ALA A 63 9.59 -5.17 -13.04
CA ALA A 63 10.42 -6.35 -13.23
C ALA A 63 9.76 -7.66 -12.77
N THR A 64 8.93 -7.62 -11.72
CA THR A 64 8.42 -8.83 -11.05
C THR A 64 6.93 -9.07 -11.23
N GLY A 65 6.16 -8.04 -11.58
CA GLY A 65 4.71 -8.09 -11.69
C GLY A 65 3.98 -8.28 -10.36
N ARG A 66 4.65 -8.06 -9.22
CA ARG A 66 4.06 -8.37 -7.90
C ARG A 66 4.59 -7.46 -6.80
N PHE A 67 3.75 -7.23 -5.78
CA PHE A 67 4.10 -6.50 -4.58
C PHE A 67 3.11 -6.81 -3.45
N SER A 68 3.46 -6.47 -2.21
CA SER A 68 2.50 -6.46 -1.11
C SER A 68 1.99 -5.05 -0.85
N ALA A 69 0.76 -4.93 -0.37
CA ALA A 69 0.22 -3.70 0.16
C ALA A 69 -0.14 -3.92 1.63
N ASN A 70 0.64 -3.34 2.52
CA ASN A 70 0.52 -3.48 3.96
C ASN A 70 -0.20 -2.25 4.51
N LEU A 71 -1.37 -2.42 5.13
CA LEU A 71 -2.14 -1.32 5.71
C LEU A 71 -1.33 -0.61 6.80
N VAL A 72 -1.28 0.71 6.72
CA VAL A 72 -0.62 1.53 7.73
C VAL A 72 -1.61 1.84 8.85
N THR A 73 -1.21 1.49 10.07
CA THR A 73 -1.93 1.81 11.30
C THR A 73 -1.23 2.90 12.07
N GLU A 74 -1.87 3.42 13.10
CA GLU A 74 -1.30 4.40 14.02
C GLU A 74 0.08 3.95 14.54
N GLU A 75 0.21 2.67 14.93
CA GLU A 75 1.48 2.10 15.40
C GLU A 75 2.57 2.05 14.32
N LEU A 76 2.17 1.78 13.07
CA LEU A 76 3.10 1.68 11.94
C LEU A 76 3.47 3.04 11.34
N LEU A 77 2.76 4.11 11.67
CA LEU A 77 2.93 5.41 11.02
C LEU A 77 4.39 5.93 11.06
N PRO A 78 5.13 5.88 12.17
CA PRO A 78 6.52 6.36 12.19
C PRO A 78 7.42 5.60 11.19
N LEU A 79 7.27 4.27 11.13
CA LEU A 79 8.01 3.42 10.18
C LEU A 79 7.59 3.67 8.74
N ALA A 80 6.28 3.77 8.49
CA ALA A 80 5.73 4.07 7.18
C ALA A 80 6.20 5.45 6.66
N HIS A 81 6.24 6.45 7.53
CA HIS A 81 6.79 7.76 7.21
C HIS A 81 8.28 7.66 6.82
N HIS A 82 9.09 6.92 7.59
CA HIS A 82 10.49 6.66 7.22
C HIS A 82 10.60 6.04 5.82
N PHE A 83 9.78 5.05 5.49
CA PHE A 83 9.75 4.44 4.14
C PHE A 83 9.27 5.41 3.05
N GLY A 84 8.48 6.40 3.39
CA GLY A 84 7.99 7.43 2.47
C GLY A 84 9.03 8.48 2.10
N ILE A 85 9.84 8.92 3.08
CA ILE A 85 10.82 9.99 2.90
C ILE A 85 12.19 9.49 2.41
N LYS A 86 12.56 8.24 2.69
CA LYS A 86 13.81 7.64 2.24
C LYS A 86 13.66 7.02 0.86
N SER A 87 14.60 7.31 -0.02
CA SER A 87 14.66 6.71 -1.35
C SER A 87 14.85 5.20 -1.28
N GLY A 88 14.17 4.43 -2.13
CA GLY A 88 14.39 2.98 -2.26
C GLY A 88 15.80 2.62 -2.73
N TYR A 89 16.47 3.53 -3.40
CA TYR A 89 17.86 3.37 -3.86
C TYR A 89 18.88 3.65 -2.75
N ASP A 90 18.47 4.26 -1.62
CA ASP A 90 19.33 4.45 -0.45
C ASP A 90 19.64 3.09 0.20
N PRO A 91 20.92 2.67 0.30
CA PRO A 91 21.30 1.40 0.87
C PRO A 91 20.95 1.29 2.36
N ASP A 92 20.85 2.44 3.03
CA ASP A 92 20.60 2.50 4.47
C ASP A 92 19.10 2.57 4.81
N LYS A 93 18.22 2.66 3.81
CA LYS A 93 16.78 2.74 4.03
C LYS A 93 16.22 1.63 4.91
N MET A 94 16.73 0.41 4.71
CA MET A 94 16.27 -0.78 5.44
C MET A 94 17.06 -1.06 6.72
N ARG A 95 17.96 -0.15 7.16
CA ARG A 95 18.62 -0.22 8.47
C ARG A 95 17.69 0.28 9.58
N VAL A 96 16.60 -0.44 9.76
CA VAL A 96 15.55 -0.17 10.76
C VAL A 96 15.18 -1.46 11.46
N ASP A 97 14.81 -1.36 12.72
CA ASP A 97 14.30 -2.51 13.48
C ASP A 97 12.85 -2.78 13.09
N VAL A 98 12.66 -3.78 12.22
CA VAL A 98 11.33 -4.15 11.72
C VAL A 98 11.28 -5.65 11.42
N ALA A 99 10.25 -6.31 11.94
CA ALA A 99 9.96 -7.70 11.62
C ALA A 99 9.31 -7.81 10.23
N ILE A 100 9.94 -8.60 9.36
CA ILE A 100 9.52 -8.82 7.99
C ILE A 100 9.42 -10.31 7.75
N SER A 101 8.31 -10.74 7.20
CA SER A 101 8.10 -12.11 6.70
C SER A 101 7.92 -12.12 5.19
N LYS A 102 7.85 -13.33 4.65
CA LYS A 102 7.56 -13.56 3.23
C LYS A 102 6.06 -13.76 3.03
N GLY A 103 5.53 -13.31 1.90
CA GLY A 103 4.16 -13.61 1.47
C GLY A 103 3.90 -15.12 1.41
N ARG A 104 2.67 -15.52 1.64
CA ARG A 104 2.27 -16.95 1.65
C ARG A 104 2.01 -17.50 0.27
N VAL A 105 1.61 -16.65 -0.66
CA VAL A 105 1.25 -17.01 -2.05
C VAL A 105 2.23 -16.40 -3.04
N LEU A 106 2.59 -15.14 -2.85
CA LEU A 106 3.54 -14.46 -3.71
C LEU A 106 4.87 -14.25 -3.00
N ASP A 107 5.94 -14.16 -3.79
CA ASP A 107 7.28 -13.82 -3.29
C ASP A 107 7.40 -12.31 -3.13
N VAL A 108 6.85 -11.80 -2.03
CA VAL A 108 6.80 -10.39 -1.65
C VAL A 108 7.07 -10.23 -0.15
N PRO A 109 7.72 -9.14 0.30
CA PRO A 109 7.95 -8.92 1.72
C PRO A 109 6.70 -8.37 2.41
N ILE A 110 6.44 -8.82 3.64
CA ILE A 110 5.30 -8.46 4.48
C ILE A 110 5.81 -7.80 5.76
N LEU A 111 5.22 -6.68 6.15
CA LEU A 111 5.44 -6.09 7.48
C LEU A 111 4.58 -6.84 8.49
N GLU A 112 5.21 -7.54 9.44
CA GLU A 112 4.47 -8.38 10.42
C GLU A 112 3.53 -7.58 11.32
N LYS A 113 3.86 -6.32 11.60
CA LYS A 113 3.00 -5.42 12.38
C LYS A 113 1.80 -4.87 11.61
N SER A 114 1.71 -5.11 10.29
CA SER A 114 0.53 -4.68 9.53
C SER A 114 -0.62 -5.66 9.76
N PRO A 115 -1.76 -5.22 10.30
CA PRO A 115 -2.86 -6.13 10.63
C PRO A 115 -3.64 -6.61 9.41
N TRP A 116 -3.40 -5.98 8.24
CA TRP A 116 -4.06 -6.30 7.00
C TRP A 116 -3.14 -6.10 5.81
N VAL A 117 -2.88 -7.17 5.07
CA VAL A 117 -1.96 -7.15 3.93
C VAL A 117 -2.58 -7.83 2.72
N PHE A 118 -2.40 -7.22 1.56
CA PHE A 118 -2.72 -7.82 0.27
C PHE A 118 -1.44 -8.27 -0.44
N GLU A 119 -1.44 -9.49 -0.96
CA GLU A 119 -0.46 -9.97 -1.92
C GLU A 119 -1.02 -9.74 -3.33
N LEU A 120 -0.40 -8.86 -4.09
CA LEU A 120 -0.92 -8.32 -5.34
C LEU A 120 -0.08 -8.76 -6.54
N GLU A 121 -0.77 -9.25 -7.57
CA GLU A 121 -0.19 -9.57 -8.88
C GLU A 121 -0.72 -8.57 -9.91
N VAL A 122 0.18 -7.90 -10.63
CA VAL A 122 -0.17 -6.95 -11.67
C VAL A 122 -0.76 -7.69 -12.87
N LYS A 123 -1.99 -7.32 -13.25
CA LYS A 123 -2.68 -7.80 -14.44
C LYS A 123 -2.45 -6.86 -15.63
N GLN A 124 -2.45 -5.56 -15.35
CA GLN A 124 -2.30 -4.52 -16.37
C GLN A 124 -1.57 -3.31 -15.78
N THR A 125 -0.70 -2.73 -16.59
CA THR A 125 -0.06 -1.45 -16.30
C THR A 125 -0.56 -0.41 -17.30
N ILE A 126 -1.01 0.74 -16.79
CA ILE A 126 -1.45 1.88 -17.59
C ILE A 126 -0.43 3.01 -17.35
N PRO A 127 0.44 3.30 -18.34
CA PRO A 127 1.40 4.39 -18.21
C PRO A 127 0.68 5.74 -18.31
N LEU A 128 1.11 6.68 -17.50
CA LEU A 128 0.78 8.11 -17.54
C LEU A 128 2.10 8.89 -17.73
N ASP A 129 2.03 10.22 -17.87
CA ASP A 129 3.22 11.03 -18.17
C ASP A 129 4.35 10.85 -17.15
N ASP A 130 4.06 10.85 -15.84
CA ASP A 130 5.03 10.72 -14.75
C ASP A 130 4.69 9.62 -13.74
N SER A 131 3.64 8.87 -14.00
CA SER A 131 3.11 7.86 -13.07
C SER A 131 2.66 6.59 -13.80
N GLU A 132 2.34 5.57 -13.05
CA GLU A 132 1.75 4.33 -13.56
C GLU A 132 0.59 3.90 -12.68
N ILE A 133 -0.49 3.46 -13.32
CA ILE A 133 -1.60 2.76 -12.66
C ILE A 133 -1.42 1.26 -12.89
N TYR A 134 -1.40 0.52 -11.81
CA TYR A 134 -1.38 -0.94 -11.80
C TYR A 134 -2.77 -1.47 -11.46
N ILE A 135 -3.37 -2.21 -12.37
CA ILE A 135 -4.56 -3.02 -12.10
C ILE A 135 -4.09 -4.38 -11.64
N CYS A 136 -4.45 -4.76 -10.42
CA CYS A 136 -3.91 -5.93 -9.75
C CYS A 136 -4.99 -6.90 -9.34
N LYS A 137 -4.67 -8.20 -9.44
CA LYS A 137 -5.40 -9.27 -8.76
C LYS A 137 -4.95 -9.36 -7.32
N ILE A 138 -5.90 -9.56 -6.41
CA ILE A 138 -5.61 -9.95 -5.03
C ILE A 138 -5.39 -11.45 -5.02
N ARG A 139 -4.13 -11.90 -4.87
CA ARG A 139 -3.78 -13.31 -4.84
C ARG A 139 -3.94 -13.91 -3.45
N ASN A 140 -3.82 -13.07 -2.43
CA ASN A 140 -4.04 -13.44 -1.05
C ASN A 140 -4.32 -12.18 -0.21
N THR A 141 -5.08 -12.37 0.87
CA THR A 141 -5.28 -11.38 1.92
C THR A 141 -4.85 -11.99 3.25
N LEU A 142 -3.86 -11.40 3.88
CA LEU A 142 -3.42 -11.77 5.22
C LEU A 142 -4.03 -10.80 6.22
N VAL A 143 -4.61 -11.33 7.28
CA VAL A 143 -5.19 -10.53 8.36
C VAL A 143 -4.75 -11.09 9.71
N GLU A 144 -4.62 -10.24 10.71
CA GLU A 144 -4.45 -10.70 12.09
C GLU A 144 -5.64 -11.57 12.52
N GLU A 145 -5.37 -12.59 13.32
CA GLU A 145 -6.36 -13.59 13.76
C GLU A 145 -7.61 -12.94 14.36
N GLN A 146 -7.46 -11.88 15.14
CA GLN A 146 -8.56 -11.13 15.75
C GLN A 146 -9.56 -10.53 14.75
N PHE A 147 -9.15 -10.34 13.49
CA PHE A 147 -9.99 -9.80 12.41
C PHE A 147 -10.48 -10.87 11.43
N ALA A 148 -9.94 -12.10 11.51
CA ALA A 148 -10.14 -13.13 10.50
C ALA A 148 -11.62 -13.54 10.35
N GLU A 149 -12.32 -13.81 11.46
CA GLU A 149 -13.74 -14.17 11.44
C GLU A 149 -14.58 -13.09 10.76
N LYS A 150 -14.37 -11.83 11.16
CA LYS A 150 -15.09 -10.68 10.59
C LYS A 150 -14.79 -10.47 9.12
N ALA A 151 -13.53 -10.67 8.72
CA ALA A 151 -13.11 -10.57 7.33
C ALA A 151 -13.74 -11.65 6.44
N MET A 152 -13.83 -12.89 6.94
CA MET A 152 -14.46 -14.02 6.22
C MET A 152 -15.97 -13.87 6.09
N ASP A 153 -16.63 -13.42 7.13
CA ASP A 153 -18.10 -13.28 7.13
C ASP A 153 -18.56 -12.14 6.21
N ASN A 154 -17.70 -11.15 5.97
CA ASN A 154 -17.96 -9.95 5.15
C ASN A 154 -19.31 -9.26 5.47
N LYS A 155 -19.80 -9.43 6.69
CA LYS A 155 -21.05 -8.90 7.19
C LYS A 155 -20.83 -7.88 8.29
N GLY A 156 -21.45 -6.73 8.08
CA GLY A 156 -21.39 -5.61 9.03
C GLY A 156 -20.01 -4.92 9.08
N PRO A 157 -19.90 -3.83 9.84
CA PRO A 157 -18.71 -2.98 9.84
C PRO A 157 -17.51 -3.66 10.50
N MET A 158 -16.33 -3.45 9.93
CA MET A 158 -15.06 -3.76 10.58
C MET A 158 -14.89 -2.94 11.87
N PRO A 159 -14.26 -3.48 12.91
CA PRO A 159 -13.95 -2.72 14.12
C PRO A 159 -12.81 -1.71 13.85
N VAL A 160 -13.11 -0.62 13.15
CA VAL A 160 -12.13 0.39 12.72
C VAL A 160 -11.33 0.93 13.91
N ASN A 161 -11.97 1.09 15.08
CA ASN A 161 -11.30 1.55 16.30
C ASN A 161 -10.23 0.55 16.80
N ALA A 162 -10.38 -0.73 16.53
CA ALA A 162 -9.37 -1.74 16.86
C ALA A 162 -8.29 -1.81 15.77
N LEU A 163 -8.69 -1.67 14.51
CA LEU A 163 -7.77 -1.68 13.36
C LEU A 163 -6.91 -0.42 13.29
N LYS A 164 -7.41 0.73 13.74
CA LYS A 164 -6.75 2.05 13.77
C LYS A 164 -6.00 2.39 12.46
N PRO A 165 -6.66 2.32 11.30
CA PRO A 165 -6.00 2.66 10.05
C PRO A 165 -5.68 4.15 10.00
N VAL A 166 -4.51 4.49 9.49
CA VAL A 166 -4.15 5.89 9.25
C VAL A 166 -4.78 6.35 7.95
N VAL A 167 -5.45 7.48 8.02
CA VAL A 167 -6.05 8.13 6.88
C VAL A 167 -5.31 9.45 6.61
N GLY A 168 -4.80 9.59 5.39
CA GLY A 168 -4.19 10.84 4.94
C GLY A 168 -5.23 11.78 4.36
N TRP A 169 -5.05 13.04 4.67
CA TRP A 169 -5.80 14.12 4.06
C TRP A 169 -4.90 14.89 3.09
N GLY A 170 -5.43 15.39 2.00
CA GLY A 170 -4.65 16.19 1.06
C GLY A 170 -3.86 17.29 1.77
N GLY A 171 -2.59 17.49 1.37
CA GLY A 171 -1.70 18.48 2.00
C GLY A 171 -0.79 17.95 3.10
N GLY A 172 -0.66 16.63 3.26
CA GLY A 172 0.32 16.01 4.19
C GLY A 172 -0.15 15.92 5.63
N THR A 173 -1.44 16.03 5.89
CA THR A 173 -2.05 15.85 7.22
C THR A 173 -2.47 14.38 7.37
N PHE A 174 -2.23 13.79 8.56
CA PHE A 174 -2.60 12.42 8.92
C PHE A 174 -3.60 12.42 10.08
N PHE A 175 -4.53 11.48 10.07
CA PHE A 175 -5.50 11.22 11.13
C PHE A 175 -5.62 9.73 11.37
#